data_508c78b555892922c8d3100a4146179c
#
_entry.id   508c78b555892922c8d3100a4146179c
#
_cell.length_a   1.000
_cell.length_b   1.000
_cell.length_c   1.000
_cell.angle_alpha   90.00
_cell.angle_beta   90.00
_cell.angle_gamma   90.00
#
_symmetry.space_group_name_H-M   'P 1'
#
loop_
_entity.id
_entity.type
_entity.pdbx_description
1 polymer ?
#
loop_
_entity_poly.entity_id
_entity_poly.type
_entity_poly.pdbx_seq_one_letter_code
_entity_poly.pdbx_strand_id
1 'polypeptide(L)'
;MEKIENNIVTLSSGETLNPELILVAIGREPNSQEKIDGVSYIGDEAGEIQLAHYAIKQAIEKTENIPYRKDLIPSVVYGEPEIAWVGKREQDLEGEEYKKSMVLISALGKSHCDNSTEGFIKLLTQEDKIVGAHIVSKEASSLLQQILIAMQNNITIDQLKEICFAHPTYSEGIFEALFK
;
A
#
# COMPACT_ATOMS: atom_id res chain seq x y z
N MET A 1 12.73 6.10 20.43
CA MET A 1 12.43 7.20 21.37
C MET A 1 12.12 6.57 22.71
N GLU A 2 12.76 7.02 23.77
CA GLU A 2 12.63 6.44 25.11
C GLU A 2 11.77 7.33 26.02
N LYS A 3 11.94 8.64 25.94
CA LYS A 3 11.27 9.59 26.81
C LYS A 3 11.12 10.97 26.20
N ILE A 4 10.04 11.67 26.55
CA ILE A 4 9.85 13.10 26.27
C ILE A 4 9.56 13.77 27.62
N GLU A 5 10.40 14.70 28.03
CA GLU A 5 10.21 15.52 29.25
C GLU A 5 10.71 16.94 29.02
N ASN A 6 9.92 17.93 29.44
CA ASN A 6 10.29 19.35 29.36
C ASN A 6 10.80 19.77 27.96
N ASN A 7 10.15 19.30 26.91
CA ASN A 7 10.53 19.53 25.51
C ASN A 7 11.88 18.89 25.09
N ILE A 8 12.43 18.01 25.92
CA ILE A 8 13.63 17.23 25.60
C ILE A 8 13.21 15.81 25.20
N VAL A 9 13.66 15.34 24.04
CA VAL A 9 13.46 13.99 23.55
C VAL A 9 14.71 13.17 23.81
N THR A 10 14.61 12.08 24.56
CA THR A 10 15.69 11.12 24.75
C THR A 10 15.50 9.94 23.81
N LEU A 11 16.51 9.66 22.98
CA LEU A 11 16.54 8.51 22.10
C LEU A 11 17.04 7.26 22.82
N SER A 12 16.75 6.09 22.29
CA SER A 12 17.25 4.80 22.82
C SER A 12 18.77 4.66 22.77
N SER A 13 19.45 5.50 21.97
CA SER A 13 20.91 5.64 21.95
C SER A 13 21.49 6.38 23.14
N GLY A 14 20.65 7.01 23.97
CA GLY A 14 21.05 7.94 25.04
C GLY A 14 21.26 9.39 24.57
N GLU A 15 21.13 9.66 23.28
CA GLU A 15 21.21 11.02 22.73
C GLU A 15 19.97 11.83 23.13
N THR A 16 20.15 13.12 23.38
CA THR A 16 19.08 14.05 23.71
C THR A 16 18.93 15.13 22.64
N LEU A 17 17.68 15.39 22.24
CA LEU A 17 17.31 16.43 21.29
C LEU A 17 16.46 17.48 22.03
N ASN A 18 16.65 18.74 21.68
CA ASN A 18 15.85 19.87 22.20
C ASN A 18 15.17 20.59 21.04
N PRO A 19 14.10 20.02 20.47
CA PRO A 19 13.41 20.60 19.31
C PRO A 19 12.48 21.74 19.74
N GLU A 20 12.21 22.65 18.82
CA GLU A 20 11.21 23.71 19.01
C GLU A 20 9.78 23.19 19.03
N LEU A 21 9.53 22.09 18.27
CA LEU A 21 8.23 21.43 18.17
C LEU A 21 8.41 19.91 18.15
N ILE A 22 7.54 19.21 18.87
CA ILE A 22 7.48 17.74 18.86
C ILE A 22 6.12 17.32 18.30
N LEU A 23 6.13 16.62 17.13
CA LEU A 23 4.96 15.96 16.58
C LEU A 23 5.00 14.48 16.93
N VAL A 24 3.99 13.99 17.68
CA VAL A 24 3.83 12.57 17.98
C VAL A 24 2.80 11.98 17.01
N ALA A 25 3.27 11.15 16.07
CA ALA A 25 2.45 10.53 15.04
C ALA A 25 2.79 9.02 14.94
N ILE A 26 2.66 8.30 16.06
CA ILE A 26 3.09 6.90 16.22
C ILE A 26 1.97 5.88 16.04
N GLY A 27 0.83 6.30 15.49
CA GLY A 27 -0.36 5.47 15.27
C GLY A 27 -1.47 5.75 16.29
N ARG A 28 -2.50 4.90 16.22
CA ARG A 28 -3.69 5.01 17.06
C ARG A 28 -4.01 3.64 17.65
N GLU A 29 -4.56 3.63 18.86
CA GLU A 29 -5.17 2.46 19.46
C GLU A 29 -6.69 2.60 19.39
N PRO A 30 -7.45 1.52 19.11
CA PRO A 30 -8.90 1.55 19.19
C PRO A 30 -9.34 1.81 20.63
N ASN A 31 -10.45 2.54 20.79
CA ASN A 31 -11.09 2.66 22.09
C ASN A 31 -11.57 1.29 22.54
N SER A 32 -10.91 0.69 23.52
CA SER A 32 -11.32 -0.60 24.06
C SER A 32 -12.63 -0.44 24.83
N GLN A 33 -13.73 -0.91 24.22
CA GLN A 33 -15.00 -1.10 24.95
C GLN A 33 -15.17 -2.58 25.32
N GLU A 34 -15.92 -2.86 26.37
CA GLU A 34 -16.34 -4.24 26.67
C GLU A 34 -17.13 -4.77 25.48
N LYS A 35 -16.66 -5.87 24.88
CA LYS A 35 -17.35 -6.52 23.77
C LYS A 35 -18.65 -7.16 24.26
N ILE A 36 -19.74 -6.80 23.64
CA ILE A 36 -21.07 -7.32 23.95
C ILE A 36 -21.27 -8.65 23.19
N ASP A 37 -21.70 -9.68 23.90
CA ASP A 37 -22.00 -10.98 23.29
C ASP A 37 -23.10 -10.85 22.21
N GLY A 38 -22.86 -11.50 21.05
CA GLY A 38 -23.78 -11.46 19.92
C GLY A 38 -23.66 -10.21 19.05
N VAL A 39 -22.78 -9.25 19.38
CA VAL A 39 -22.50 -8.06 18.58
C VAL A 39 -21.23 -8.27 17.74
N SER A 40 -21.31 -8.00 16.43
CA SER A 40 -20.15 -7.99 15.55
C SER A 40 -19.57 -6.57 15.45
N TYR A 41 -18.28 -6.45 15.70
CA TYR A 41 -17.55 -5.19 15.58
C TYR A 41 -16.82 -5.14 14.24
N ILE A 42 -16.82 -3.98 13.60
CA ILE A 42 -16.15 -3.71 12.32
C ILE A 42 -15.37 -2.40 12.37
N GLY A 43 -14.47 -2.20 11.41
CA GLY A 43 -13.66 -0.99 11.30
C GLY A 43 -12.70 -0.82 12.47
N ASP A 44 -12.47 0.43 12.87
CA ASP A 44 -11.52 0.78 13.93
C ASP A 44 -11.86 0.10 15.26
N GLU A 45 -13.14 -0.09 15.53
CA GLU A 45 -13.63 -0.75 16.75
C GLU A 45 -13.28 -2.25 16.81
N ALA A 46 -13.10 -2.90 15.65
CA ALA A 46 -12.65 -4.30 15.59
C ALA A 46 -11.19 -4.47 16.05
N GLY A 47 -10.40 -3.39 16.06
CA GLY A 47 -9.01 -3.37 16.53
C GLY A 47 -8.01 -3.99 15.55
N GLU A 48 -8.39 -4.22 14.29
CA GLU A 48 -7.52 -4.79 13.25
C GLU A 48 -6.89 -3.65 12.41
N ILE A 49 -7.22 -3.58 11.12
CA ILE A 49 -6.71 -2.57 10.19
C ILE A 49 -7.62 -1.33 10.25
N GLN A 50 -7.07 -0.20 10.66
CA GLN A 50 -7.80 1.07 10.80
C GLN A 50 -7.85 1.84 9.47
N LEU A 51 -8.53 1.26 8.48
CA LEU A 51 -8.71 1.82 7.15
C LEU A 51 -10.21 1.79 6.76
N ALA A 52 -10.72 2.89 6.23
CA ALA A 52 -12.14 3.03 5.86
C ALA A 52 -12.61 1.95 4.88
N HIS A 53 -11.82 1.67 3.84
CA HIS A 53 -12.15 0.64 2.85
C HIS A 53 -12.09 -0.79 3.43
N TYR A 54 -11.28 -1.03 4.47
CA TYR A 54 -11.29 -2.28 5.21
C TYR A 54 -12.59 -2.43 6.00
N ALA A 55 -13.02 -1.39 6.70
CA ALA A 55 -14.30 -1.38 7.43
C ALA A 55 -15.49 -1.65 6.49
N ILE A 56 -15.49 -1.06 5.28
CA ILE A 56 -16.50 -1.32 4.25
C ILE A 56 -16.49 -2.82 3.85
N LYS A 57 -15.32 -3.42 3.65
CA LYS A 57 -15.23 -4.85 3.32
C LYS A 57 -15.70 -5.76 4.45
N GLN A 58 -15.38 -5.42 5.69
CA GLN A 58 -15.92 -6.14 6.86
C GLN A 58 -17.45 -6.06 6.93
N ALA A 59 -18.03 -4.88 6.67
CA ALA A 59 -19.47 -4.71 6.62
C ALA A 59 -20.12 -5.60 5.54
N ILE A 60 -19.60 -5.55 4.30
CA ILE A 60 -20.10 -6.37 3.18
C ILE A 60 -19.99 -7.87 3.49
N GLU A 61 -18.88 -8.32 4.08
CA GLU A 61 -18.75 -9.73 4.49
C GLU A 61 -19.82 -10.13 5.50
N LYS A 62 -20.11 -9.26 6.48
CA LYS A 62 -21.08 -9.52 7.54
C LYS A 62 -22.53 -9.47 7.05
N THR A 63 -22.86 -8.58 6.12
CA THR A 63 -24.25 -8.37 5.66
C THR A 63 -24.60 -9.21 4.43
N GLU A 64 -23.65 -9.37 3.50
CA GLU A 64 -23.86 -10.01 2.19
C GLU A 64 -23.20 -11.39 2.09
N ASN A 65 -22.43 -11.79 3.11
CA ASN A 65 -21.63 -13.01 3.10
C ASN A 65 -20.67 -13.11 1.89
N ILE A 66 -20.13 -11.95 1.45
CA ILE A 66 -19.14 -11.87 0.38
C ILE A 66 -17.74 -11.86 1.01
N PRO A 67 -16.96 -12.95 0.88
CA PRO A 67 -15.64 -13.03 1.48
C PRO A 67 -14.64 -12.08 0.77
N TYR A 68 -13.59 -11.69 1.48
CA TYR A 68 -12.50 -10.91 0.91
C TYR A 68 -11.14 -11.46 1.37
N ARG A 69 -10.10 -11.12 0.62
CA ARG A 69 -8.72 -11.50 0.93
C ARG A 69 -8.07 -10.43 1.82
N LYS A 70 -7.81 -10.78 3.08
CA LYS A 70 -7.16 -9.87 4.05
C LYS A 70 -5.74 -9.48 3.64
N ASP A 71 -5.03 -10.37 2.93
CA ASP A 71 -3.68 -10.13 2.39
C ASP A 71 -3.65 -9.13 1.22
N LEU A 72 -4.80 -8.78 0.67
CA LEU A 72 -4.97 -7.84 -0.44
C LEU A 72 -5.68 -6.54 -0.03
N ILE A 73 -5.56 -6.12 1.21
CA ILE A 73 -6.04 -4.79 1.62
C ILE A 73 -5.00 -3.74 1.21
N PRO A 74 -5.34 -2.82 0.28
CA PRO A 74 -4.41 -1.81 -0.15
C PRO A 74 -4.20 -0.75 0.93
N SER A 75 -3.02 -0.17 0.98
CA SER A 75 -2.70 0.98 1.81
C SER A 75 -2.30 2.17 0.93
N VAL A 76 -2.74 3.37 1.31
CA VAL A 76 -2.46 4.59 0.57
C VAL A 76 -2.13 5.73 1.54
N VAL A 77 -1.07 6.47 1.23
CA VAL A 77 -0.75 7.77 1.83
C VAL A 77 -1.01 8.83 0.76
N TYR A 78 -1.98 9.68 1.01
CA TYR A 78 -2.40 10.77 0.11
C TYR A 78 -1.50 11.99 0.29
N GLY A 79 -0.28 11.86 -0.23
CA GLY A 79 0.71 12.94 -0.32
C GLY A 79 0.82 13.48 -1.75
N GLU A 80 1.88 14.24 -2.01
CA GLU A 80 2.27 14.67 -3.35
C GLU A 80 3.78 14.41 -3.51
N PRO A 81 4.16 13.32 -4.20
CA PRO A 81 3.30 12.28 -4.81
C PRO A 81 2.59 11.37 -3.79
N GLU A 82 1.53 10.68 -4.22
CA GLU A 82 0.89 9.61 -3.43
C GLU A 82 1.81 8.40 -3.28
N ILE A 83 1.66 7.68 -2.16
CA ILE A 83 2.33 6.38 -1.93
C ILE A 83 1.27 5.32 -1.73
N ALA A 84 1.32 4.24 -2.52
CA ALA A 84 0.35 3.16 -2.43
C ALA A 84 1.03 1.78 -2.51
N TRP A 85 0.53 0.81 -1.72
CA TRP A 85 1.06 -0.55 -1.76
C TRP A 85 0.01 -1.59 -1.43
N VAL A 86 0.25 -2.82 -1.88
CA VAL A 86 -0.56 -4.01 -1.56
C VAL A 86 0.31 -5.27 -1.61
N GLY A 87 -0.03 -6.26 -0.82
CA GLY A 87 0.62 -7.57 -0.79
C GLY A 87 1.97 -7.57 -0.09
N LYS A 88 2.86 -8.48 -0.51
CA LYS A 88 4.15 -8.72 0.13
C LYS A 88 5.14 -7.59 -0.12
N ARG A 89 5.99 -7.31 0.87
CA ARG A 89 7.17 -6.45 0.77
C ARG A 89 8.42 -7.31 0.56
N GLU A 90 9.53 -6.73 0.13
CA GLU A 90 10.79 -7.46 -0.06
C GLU A 90 11.24 -8.18 1.21
N GLN A 91 11.05 -7.56 2.37
CA GLN A 91 11.37 -8.17 3.67
C GLN A 91 10.47 -9.36 4.03
N ASP A 92 9.25 -9.42 3.52
CA ASP A 92 8.33 -10.54 3.73
C ASP A 92 8.68 -11.73 2.83
N LEU A 93 9.58 -11.52 1.86
CA LEU A 93 10.09 -12.52 0.90
C LEU A 93 11.55 -12.91 1.18
N GLU A 94 12.10 -12.54 2.32
CA GLU A 94 13.48 -12.87 2.68
C GLU A 94 13.66 -14.40 2.76
N GLY A 95 14.58 -14.92 1.95
CA GLY A 95 14.82 -16.37 1.83
C GLY A 95 13.92 -17.09 0.83
N GLU A 96 12.98 -16.41 0.18
CA GLU A 96 12.15 -16.92 -0.91
C GLU A 96 12.70 -16.49 -2.28
N GLU A 97 12.45 -17.29 -3.32
CA GLU A 97 12.77 -16.88 -4.70
C GLU A 97 11.65 -15.95 -5.22
N TYR A 98 12.03 -14.77 -5.68
CA TYR A 98 11.12 -13.81 -6.32
C TYR A 98 11.84 -12.94 -7.34
N LYS A 99 11.10 -12.34 -8.25
CA LYS A 99 11.61 -11.29 -9.14
C LYS A 99 11.12 -9.92 -8.66
N LYS A 100 11.99 -8.93 -8.78
CA LYS A 100 11.68 -7.53 -8.56
C LYS A 100 11.85 -6.76 -9.85
N SER A 101 10.79 -6.13 -10.32
CA SER A 101 10.83 -5.18 -11.43
C SER A 101 10.48 -3.78 -10.94
N MET A 102 11.10 -2.76 -11.54
CA MET A 102 10.86 -1.36 -11.20
C MET A 102 10.94 -0.47 -12.44
N VAL A 103 9.97 0.43 -12.56
CA VAL A 103 9.91 1.48 -13.57
C VAL A 103 9.85 2.83 -12.89
N LEU A 104 10.72 3.74 -13.28
CA LEU A 104 10.68 5.13 -12.80
C LEU A 104 9.55 5.88 -13.49
N ILE A 105 8.83 6.70 -12.75
CA ILE A 105 7.77 7.56 -13.30
C ILE A 105 8.32 8.50 -14.37
N SER A 106 9.54 8.98 -14.22
CA SER A 106 10.23 9.81 -15.21
C SER A 106 10.47 9.14 -16.57
N ALA A 107 10.33 7.82 -16.69
CA ALA A 107 10.40 7.11 -17.97
C ALA A 107 9.12 7.22 -18.79
N LEU A 108 8.00 7.63 -18.18
CA LEU A 108 6.68 7.66 -18.81
C LEU A 108 6.41 9.01 -19.49
N GLY A 109 5.98 9.00 -20.75
CA GLY A 109 5.62 10.23 -21.48
C GLY A 109 4.55 11.07 -20.78
N LYS A 110 3.56 10.42 -20.17
CA LYS A 110 2.49 11.08 -19.42
C LYS A 110 3.02 11.93 -18.26
N SER A 111 4.05 11.45 -17.55
CA SER A 111 4.62 12.16 -16.40
C SER A 111 5.24 13.50 -16.78
N HIS A 112 5.85 13.58 -17.96
CA HIS A 112 6.39 14.83 -18.50
C HIS A 112 5.29 15.80 -18.93
N CYS A 113 4.20 15.29 -19.53
CA CYS A 113 3.04 16.12 -19.85
C CYS A 113 2.42 16.77 -18.61
N ASP A 114 2.40 16.04 -17.50
CA ASP A 114 1.82 16.49 -16.23
C ASP A 114 2.82 17.25 -15.33
N ASN A 115 4.08 17.33 -15.74
CA ASN A 115 5.19 17.85 -14.89
C ASN A 115 5.26 17.17 -13.52
N SER A 116 5.05 15.83 -13.49
CA SER A 116 5.04 14.99 -12.27
C SER A 116 5.85 13.73 -12.52
N THR A 117 7.18 13.86 -12.53
CA THR A 117 8.14 12.82 -12.92
C THR A 117 8.72 12.04 -11.74
N GLU A 118 8.36 12.40 -10.52
CA GLU A 118 8.87 11.75 -9.31
C GLU A 118 8.20 10.42 -9.04
N GLY A 119 8.99 9.45 -8.58
CA GLY A 119 8.51 8.18 -8.09
C GLY A 119 8.81 6.98 -8.96
N PHE A 120 8.13 5.88 -8.67
CA PHE A 120 8.34 4.59 -9.31
C PHE A 120 7.11 3.69 -9.18
N ILE A 121 7.06 2.67 -10.04
CA ILE A 121 6.19 1.50 -9.91
C ILE A 121 7.11 0.30 -9.69
N LYS A 122 6.94 -0.41 -8.57
CA LYS A 122 7.70 -1.62 -8.23
C LYS A 122 6.73 -2.79 -8.09
N LEU A 123 7.02 -3.89 -8.78
CA LEU A 123 6.30 -5.16 -8.68
C LEU A 123 7.22 -6.24 -8.10
N LEU A 124 6.67 -7.06 -7.23
CA LEU A 124 7.28 -8.29 -6.74
C LEU A 124 6.47 -9.46 -7.30
N THR A 125 7.15 -10.42 -7.93
CA THR A 125 6.49 -11.55 -8.60
C THR A 125 7.07 -12.88 -8.15
N GLN A 126 6.20 -13.86 -7.97
CA GLN A 126 6.53 -15.27 -7.73
C GLN A 126 5.65 -16.14 -8.62
N GLU A 127 6.18 -17.23 -9.18
CA GLU A 127 5.41 -18.19 -9.99
C GLU A 127 4.51 -17.52 -11.04
N ASP A 128 5.07 -16.56 -11.78
CA ASP A 128 4.39 -15.80 -12.84
C ASP A 128 3.18 -14.96 -12.36
N LYS A 129 3.12 -14.60 -11.06
CA LYS A 129 2.06 -13.77 -10.49
C LYS A 129 2.63 -12.63 -9.67
N ILE A 130 1.90 -11.52 -9.65
CA ILE A 130 2.24 -10.40 -8.76
C ILE A 130 1.84 -10.80 -7.34
N VAL A 131 2.81 -10.75 -6.41
CA VAL A 131 2.61 -11.01 -4.99
C VAL A 131 2.74 -9.74 -4.13
N GLY A 132 3.29 -8.68 -4.69
CA GLY A 132 3.38 -7.38 -4.04
C GLY A 132 3.59 -6.24 -5.03
N ALA A 133 3.05 -5.08 -4.72
CA ALA A 133 3.21 -3.86 -5.50
C ALA A 133 3.39 -2.64 -4.60
N HIS A 134 4.30 -1.75 -4.99
CA HIS A 134 4.61 -0.51 -4.30
C HIS A 134 4.76 0.60 -5.32
N ILE A 135 4.01 1.67 -5.17
CA ILE A 135 3.92 2.76 -6.14
C ILE A 135 4.12 4.09 -5.42
N VAL A 136 4.96 4.92 -5.98
CA VAL A 136 5.05 6.35 -5.65
C VAL A 136 4.78 7.11 -6.94
N SER A 137 3.68 7.83 -7.01
CA SER A 137 3.25 8.55 -8.22
C SER A 137 2.11 9.49 -7.88
N LYS A 138 1.86 10.47 -8.74
CA LYS A 138 0.67 11.35 -8.68
C LYS A 138 -0.66 10.57 -8.66
N GLU A 139 -0.70 9.38 -9.27
CA GLU A 139 -1.89 8.53 -9.40
C GLU A 139 -1.70 7.15 -8.75
N ALA A 140 -0.86 7.04 -7.72
CA ALA A 140 -0.49 5.76 -7.14
C ALA A 140 -1.71 4.96 -6.65
N SER A 141 -2.69 5.61 -6.02
CA SER A 141 -3.91 4.98 -5.54
C SER A 141 -4.74 4.34 -6.65
N SER A 142 -4.89 5.05 -7.79
CA SER A 142 -5.62 4.56 -8.97
C SER A 142 -4.88 3.44 -9.70
N LEU A 143 -3.55 3.55 -9.84
CA LEU A 143 -2.70 2.54 -10.46
C LEU A 143 -2.72 1.23 -9.66
N LEU A 144 -2.68 1.34 -8.33
CA LEU A 144 -2.70 0.18 -7.44
C LEU A 144 -3.97 -0.66 -7.62
N GLN A 145 -5.13 -0.05 -7.94
CA GLN A 145 -6.38 -0.80 -8.16
C GLN A 145 -6.29 -1.75 -9.35
N GLN A 146 -5.56 -1.41 -10.41
CA GLN A 146 -5.36 -2.28 -11.56
C GLN A 146 -4.58 -3.53 -11.17
N ILE A 147 -3.54 -3.35 -10.37
CA ILE A 147 -2.71 -4.45 -9.86
C ILE A 147 -3.52 -5.29 -8.86
N LEU A 148 -4.29 -4.65 -7.98
CA LEU A 148 -5.14 -5.34 -7.01
C LEU A 148 -6.17 -6.25 -7.70
N ILE A 149 -6.79 -5.79 -8.80
CA ILE A 149 -7.70 -6.61 -9.60
C ILE A 149 -6.97 -7.82 -10.20
N ALA A 150 -5.75 -7.64 -10.69
CA ALA A 150 -4.93 -8.73 -11.21
C ALA A 150 -4.59 -9.76 -10.11
N MET A 151 -4.15 -9.29 -8.94
CA MET A 151 -3.82 -10.14 -7.80
C MET A 151 -5.05 -10.88 -7.27
N GLN A 152 -6.19 -10.20 -7.15
CA GLN A 152 -7.45 -10.78 -6.67
C GLN A 152 -7.95 -11.93 -7.57
N ASN A 153 -7.74 -11.81 -8.87
CA ASN A 153 -8.15 -12.80 -9.87
C ASN A 153 -7.04 -13.77 -10.27
N ASN A 154 -5.88 -13.72 -9.61
CA ASN A 154 -4.72 -14.55 -9.90
C ASN A 154 -4.26 -14.48 -11.37
N ILE A 155 -4.38 -13.31 -12.00
CA ILE A 155 -3.96 -13.08 -13.38
C ILE A 155 -2.43 -13.21 -13.45
N THR A 156 -1.94 -13.97 -14.43
CA THR A 156 -0.50 -14.19 -14.63
C THR A 156 0.15 -12.98 -15.32
N ILE A 157 1.48 -12.88 -15.20
CA ILE A 157 2.27 -11.87 -15.92
C ILE A 157 2.05 -11.97 -17.43
N ASP A 158 2.00 -13.20 -17.97
CA ASP A 158 1.79 -13.40 -19.41
C ASP A 158 0.40 -12.93 -19.84
N GLN A 159 -0.65 -13.23 -19.07
CA GLN A 159 -1.99 -12.70 -19.32
C GLN A 159 -2.05 -11.16 -19.23
N LEU A 160 -1.31 -10.55 -18.30
CA LEU A 160 -1.24 -9.09 -18.22
C LEU A 160 -0.54 -8.46 -19.43
N LYS A 161 0.45 -9.13 -20.00
CA LYS A 161 1.13 -8.68 -21.25
C LYS A 161 0.23 -8.68 -22.48
N GLU A 162 -0.85 -9.48 -22.48
CA GLU A 162 -1.84 -9.51 -23.57
C GLU A 162 -2.75 -8.27 -23.56
N ILE A 163 -2.79 -7.53 -22.43
CA ILE A 163 -3.66 -6.36 -22.27
C ILE A 163 -3.07 -5.16 -23.03
N CYS A 164 -3.88 -4.50 -23.83
CA CYS A 164 -3.52 -3.24 -24.48
C CYS A 164 -3.66 -2.07 -23.49
N PHE A 165 -2.54 -1.48 -23.11
CA PHE A 165 -2.54 -0.28 -22.25
C PHE A 165 -2.65 0.98 -23.12
N ALA A 166 -3.46 1.95 -22.66
CA ALA A 166 -3.64 3.20 -23.40
C ALA A 166 -2.39 4.10 -23.28
N HIS A 167 -2.06 4.80 -24.38
CA HIS A 167 -0.96 5.76 -24.44
C HIS A 167 -1.49 7.18 -24.72
N PRO A 168 -0.96 8.26 -24.05
CA PRO A 168 -0.03 8.20 -22.93
C PRO A 168 -0.76 8.11 -21.59
N THR A 169 -0.35 7.22 -20.72
CA THR A 169 -0.91 7.06 -19.37
C THR A 169 0.16 6.67 -18.33
N TYR A 170 -0.14 6.82 -17.04
CA TYR A 170 0.69 6.26 -15.96
C TYR A 170 0.61 4.72 -15.90
N SER A 171 -0.47 4.13 -16.40
CA SER A 171 -0.66 2.67 -16.45
C SER A 171 0.38 1.95 -17.31
N GLU A 172 0.98 2.65 -18.29
CA GLU A 172 2.09 2.11 -19.09
C GLU A 172 3.29 1.69 -18.21
N GLY A 173 3.49 2.34 -17.06
CA GLY A 173 4.52 1.95 -16.12
C GLY A 173 4.28 0.57 -15.50
N ILE A 174 3.02 0.15 -15.34
CA ILE A 174 2.69 -1.23 -14.97
C ILE A 174 3.08 -2.16 -16.10
N PHE A 175 2.64 -1.85 -17.33
CA PHE A 175 2.97 -2.64 -18.53
C PHE A 175 4.47 -2.81 -18.70
N GLU A 176 5.26 -1.73 -18.65
CA GLU A 176 6.71 -1.80 -18.76
C GLU A 176 7.36 -2.65 -17.66
N ALA A 177 6.82 -2.64 -16.45
CA ALA A 177 7.32 -3.44 -15.35
C ALA A 177 7.16 -4.95 -15.58
N LEU A 178 6.19 -5.37 -16.41
CA LEU A 178 5.96 -6.80 -16.74
C LEU A 178 7.09 -7.41 -17.59
N PHE A 179 7.93 -6.58 -18.23
CA PHE A 179 9.02 -7.02 -19.13
C PHE A 179 10.41 -6.90 -18.50
N LYS A 180 10.51 -6.50 -17.24
CA LYS A 180 11.79 -6.32 -16.51
C LYS A 180 12.11 -7.44 -15.50
#